data_c4d6570cc652bb9825035a68c02b46bf
#
_entry.id   c4d6570cc652bb9825035a68c02b46bf
#
_cell.length_a   1.000
_cell.length_b   1.000
_cell.length_c   1.000
_cell.angle_alpha   90.00
_cell.angle_beta   90.00
_cell.angle_gamma   90.00
#
_symmetry.space_group_name_H-M   'P 1'
#
loop_
_entity.id
_entity.type
_entity.pdbx_description
1 polymer ?
#
loop_
_entity_poly.entity_id
_entity_poly.type
_entity_poly.pdbx_seq_one_letter_code
_entity_poly.pdbx_strand_id
1 'polypeptide(L)'
;MQDASQPYEQLAAVYRQAGQDDQARKVAIARRADPRKYGKLNPYRRFGNWFLDWTIKYGYQTWRAAAGLAVVVFLVLSIFAQRHHVIVPIGEIDGLHSVPSATQCTSDYPCFYPAGYTVDTVIPIINVHQADYWGPDGHAPWGWVWVGLTWVATAAGWALATLLVAGYTGLVRQD
;
A
#
# COMPACT_ATOMS: atom_id res chain seq x y z
N MET A 1 -4.01 20.29 -34.82
CA MET A 1 -4.79 19.30 -34.01
C MET A 1 -5.42 20.09 -32.90
N GLN A 2 -6.57 20.70 -33.18
CA GLN A 2 -7.32 21.56 -32.23
C GLN A 2 -8.12 20.64 -31.34
N ASP A 3 -7.84 20.76 -30.18
CA ASP A 3 -8.33 20.52 -28.86
C ASP A 3 -9.77 19.97 -28.74
N ALA A 4 -9.89 18.65 -28.75
CA ALA A 4 -11.07 17.95 -28.24
C ALA A 4 -11.29 18.21 -26.72
N SER A 5 -10.45 19.05 -26.09
CA SER A 5 -10.55 19.39 -24.66
C SER A 5 -11.51 20.54 -24.38
N GLN A 6 -11.76 21.43 -25.33
CA GLN A 6 -12.64 22.60 -25.14
C GLN A 6 -14.07 22.27 -24.68
N PRO A 7 -14.78 21.28 -25.28
CA PRO A 7 -16.15 21.00 -24.86
C PRO A 7 -16.24 20.49 -23.41
N TYR A 8 -15.26 19.75 -22.95
CA TYR A 8 -15.23 19.25 -21.57
C TYR A 8 -14.94 20.36 -20.56
N GLU A 9 -14.10 21.35 -20.91
CA GLU A 9 -13.82 22.50 -20.03
C GLU A 9 -15.03 23.40 -19.87
N GLN A 10 -15.71 23.69 -20.98
CA GLN A 10 -16.94 24.48 -20.95
C GLN A 10 -18.03 23.78 -20.13
N LEU A 11 -18.21 22.48 -20.31
CA LEU A 11 -19.20 21.71 -19.58
C LEU A 11 -18.87 21.66 -18.08
N ALA A 12 -17.61 21.48 -17.72
CA ALA A 12 -17.18 21.50 -16.32
C ALA A 12 -17.39 22.89 -15.68
N ALA A 13 -17.15 23.98 -16.42
CA ALA A 13 -17.39 25.33 -15.96
C ALA A 13 -18.89 25.61 -15.69
N VAL A 14 -19.77 25.17 -16.58
CA VAL A 14 -21.23 25.29 -16.41
C VAL A 14 -21.69 24.51 -15.17
N TYR A 15 -21.20 23.29 -14.95
CA TYR A 15 -21.55 22.53 -13.75
C TYR A 15 -21.06 23.19 -12.46
N ARG A 16 -19.85 23.79 -12.45
CA ARG A 16 -19.35 24.56 -11.29
C ARG A 16 -20.22 25.79 -11.02
N GLN A 17 -20.60 26.52 -12.05
CA GLN A 17 -21.51 27.70 -11.90
C GLN A 17 -22.90 27.31 -11.38
N ALA A 18 -23.35 26.08 -11.71
CA ALA A 18 -24.60 25.52 -11.20
C ALA A 18 -24.49 24.92 -9.79
N GLY A 19 -23.33 25.01 -9.13
CA GLY A 19 -23.09 24.42 -7.80
C GLY A 19 -23.03 22.90 -7.79
N GLN A 20 -22.88 22.27 -8.97
CA GLN A 20 -22.85 20.81 -9.14
C GLN A 20 -21.39 20.29 -9.28
N ASP A 21 -20.60 20.47 -8.24
CA ASP A 21 -19.19 20.11 -8.23
C ASP A 21 -18.92 18.62 -8.52
N ASP A 22 -19.82 17.73 -8.11
CA ASP A 22 -19.72 16.30 -8.40
C ASP A 22 -19.83 15.98 -9.89
N GLN A 23 -20.67 16.71 -10.62
CA GLN A 23 -20.83 16.55 -12.06
C GLN A 23 -19.65 17.15 -12.82
N ALA A 24 -19.18 18.34 -12.42
CA ALA A 24 -17.99 18.96 -12.96
C ALA A 24 -16.77 18.04 -12.83
N ARG A 25 -16.66 17.35 -11.70
CA ARG A 25 -15.60 16.38 -11.41
C ARG A 25 -15.68 15.14 -12.31
N LYS A 26 -16.87 14.60 -12.55
CA LYS A 26 -17.09 13.47 -13.49
C LYS A 26 -16.66 13.84 -14.91
N VAL A 27 -16.97 15.04 -15.35
CA VAL A 27 -16.57 15.57 -16.67
C VAL A 27 -15.05 15.71 -16.77
N ALA A 28 -14.38 16.21 -15.74
CA ALA A 28 -12.92 16.32 -15.70
C ALA A 28 -12.22 14.94 -15.74
N ILE A 29 -12.80 13.94 -15.09
CA ILE A 29 -12.31 12.54 -15.13
C ILE A 29 -12.52 11.96 -16.54
N ALA A 30 -13.68 12.17 -17.16
CA ALA A 30 -13.97 11.69 -18.51
C ALA A 30 -13.00 12.27 -19.54
N ARG A 31 -12.66 13.58 -19.44
CA ARG A 31 -11.63 14.23 -20.28
C ARG A 31 -10.28 13.52 -20.23
N ARG A 32 -9.84 13.10 -19.04
CA ARG A 32 -8.55 12.37 -18.87
C ARG A 32 -8.60 10.94 -19.38
N ALA A 33 -9.78 10.34 -19.48
CA ALA A 33 -9.96 8.97 -19.94
C ALA A 33 -9.98 8.83 -21.49
N ASP A 34 -10.42 9.89 -22.20
CA ASP A 34 -10.60 9.88 -23.66
C ASP A 34 -9.31 9.60 -24.44
N PRO A 35 -8.16 10.29 -24.21
CA PRO A 35 -6.92 10.00 -24.92
C PRO A 35 -6.36 8.60 -24.67
N ARG A 36 -6.76 7.97 -23.56
CA ARG A 36 -6.29 6.63 -23.15
C ARG A 36 -6.99 5.51 -23.92
N LYS A 37 -8.23 5.75 -24.37
CA LYS A 37 -9.03 4.78 -25.11
C LYS A 37 -8.63 4.68 -26.59
N TYR A 38 -8.13 5.76 -27.17
CA TYR A 38 -7.85 5.87 -28.60
C TYR A 38 -6.37 6.03 -28.96
N GLY A 39 -5.46 6.16 -27.98
CA GLY A 39 -4.02 6.25 -28.19
C GLY A 39 -3.35 4.87 -28.24
N LYS A 40 -2.51 4.61 -29.24
CA LYS A 40 -1.59 3.46 -29.29
C LYS A 40 -0.50 3.66 -28.22
N LEU A 41 -0.77 3.28 -26.97
CA LEU A 41 0.16 3.42 -25.86
C LEU A 41 1.04 2.16 -25.74
N ASN A 42 2.34 2.38 -25.59
CA ASN A 42 3.33 1.35 -25.29
C ASN A 42 2.95 0.61 -23.97
N PRO A 43 3.14 -0.71 -23.84
CA PRO A 43 2.71 -1.49 -22.67
C PRO A 43 3.22 -0.94 -21.33
N TYR A 44 4.44 -0.38 -21.27
CA TYR A 44 4.98 0.28 -20.08
C TYR A 44 4.20 1.55 -19.68
N ARG A 45 3.80 2.36 -20.65
CA ARG A 45 2.97 3.56 -20.42
C ARG A 45 1.56 3.18 -20.02
N ARG A 46 1.08 2.04 -20.50
CA ARG A 46 -0.24 1.50 -20.15
C ARG A 46 -0.26 1.03 -18.69
N PHE A 47 0.81 0.37 -18.23
CA PHE A 47 0.99 -0.04 -16.84
C PHE A 47 1.14 1.18 -15.91
N GLY A 48 1.99 2.15 -16.27
CA GLY A 48 2.16 3.40 -15.51
C GLY A 48 0.86 4.21 -15.41
N ASN A 49 0.10 4.31 -16.51
CA ASN A 49 -1.19 4.99 -16.51
C ASN A 49 -2.26 4.24 -15.70
N TRP A 50 -2.25 2.89 -15.73
CA TRP A 50 -3.14 2.07 -14.90
C TRP A 50 -2.80 2.25 -13.42
N PHE A 51 -1.53 2.24 -13.07
CA PHE A 51 -1.06 2.47 -11.71
C PHE A 51 -1.41 3.89 -11.22
N LEU A 52 -1.20 4.92 -12.04
CA LEU A 52 -1.60 6.29 -11.75
C LEU A 52 -3.12 6.44 -11.60
N ASP A 53 -3.90 5.80 -12.49
CA ASP A 53 -5.36 5.84 -12.42
C ASP A 53 -5.88 5.15 -11.15
N TRP A 54 -5.24 4.05 -10.77
CA TRP A 54 -5.51 3.34 -9.54
C TRP A 54 -5.15 4.22 -8.32
N THR A 55 -3.98 4.86 -8.32
CA THR A 55 -3.49 5.75 -7.25
C THR A 55 -4.35 7.01 -7.13
N ILE A 56 -4.71 7.66 -8.25
CA ILE A 56 -5.54 8.86 -8.25
C ILE A 56 -6.98 8.55 -7.80
N LYS A 57 -7.55 7.44 -8.24
CA LYS A 57 -8.85 6.98 -7.73
C LYS A 57 -8.81 6.68 -6.23
N TYR A 58 -7.71 6.14 -5.71
CA TYR A 58 -7.54 5.92 -4.27
C TYR A 58 -7.43 7.22 -3.49
N GLY A 59 -6.73 8.24 -3.99
CA GLY A 59 -6.61 9.55 -3.33
C GLY A 59 -7.94 10.31 -3.18
N TYR A 60 -8.91 10.05 -4.05
CA TYR A 60 -10.25 10.66 -3.98
C TYR A 60 -11.21 9.96 -3.01
N GLN A 61 -10.94 8.72 -2.64
CA GLN A 61 -11.80 7.93 -1.75
C GLN A 61 -10.94 7.36 -0.62
N THR A 62 -10.76 8.16 0.42
CA THR A 62 -9.93 7.83 1.61
C THR A 62 -10.27 6.46 2.21
N TRP A 63 -11.55 6.07 2.22
CA TRP A 63 -11.99 4.77 2.71
C TRP A 63 -11.41 3.60 1.91
N ARG A 64 -11.11 3.78 0.60
CA ARG A 64 -10.50 2.73 -0.25
C ARG A 64 -9.03 2.52 0.11
N ALA A 65 -8.31 3.60 0.47
CA ALA A 65 -6.95 3.46 0.97
C ALA A 65 -6.93 2.71 2.32
N ALA A 66 -7.88 3.02 3.21
CA ALA A 66 -8.06 2.28 4.46
C ALA A 66 -8.41 0.80 4.22
N ALA A 67 -9.33 0.51 3.29
CA ALA A 67 -9.68 -0.84 2.90
C ALA A 67 -8.50 -1.59 2.28
N GLY A 68 -7.73 -0.93 1.42
CA GLY A 68 -6.50 -1.49 0.83
C GLY A 68 -5.46 -1.82 1.90
N LEU A 69 -5.25 -0.94 2.86
CA LEU A 69 -4.36 -1.18 4.00
C LEU A 69 -4.83 -2.37 4.83
N ALA A 70 -6.13 -2.45 5.14
CA ALA A 70 -6.71 -3.58 5.87
C ALA A 70 -6.52 -4.91 5.12
N VAL A 71 -6.68 -4.91 3.79
CA VAL A 71 -6.42 -6.09 2.95
C VAL A 71 -4.95 -6.50 3.00
N VAL A 72 -4.01 -5.56 2.88
CA VAL A 72 -2.57 -5.86 2.99
C VAL A 72 -2.24 -6.43 4.36
N VAL A 73 -2.72 -5.82 5.45
CA VAL A 73 -2.54 -6.32 6.81
C VAL A 73 -3.10 -7.73 6.95
N PHE A 74 -4.32 -7.98 6.47
CA PHE A 74 -4.93 -9.31 6.55
C PHE A 74 -4.16 -10.37 5.77
N LEU A 75 -3.68 -10.05 4.57
CA LEU A 75 -2.88 -10.97 3.75
C LEU A 75 -1.55 -11.30 4.41
N VAL A 76 -0.82 -10.28 4.87
CA VAL A 76 0.48 -10.47 5.54
C VAL A 76 0.30 -11.26 6.83
N LEU A 77 -0.70 -10.92 7.65
CA LEU A 77 -1.03 -11.67 8.85
C LEU A 77 -1.36 -13.14 8.55
N SER A 78 -2.19 -13.39 7.55
CA SER A 78 -2.57 -14.75 7.15
C SER A 78 -1.37 -15.58 6.70
N ILE A 79 -0.45 -14.97 5.94
CA ILE A 79 0.76 -15.61 5.47
C ILE A 79 1.68 -15.97 6.65
N PHE A 80 2.02 -15.03 7.51
CA PHE A 80 2.97 -15.26 8.59
C PHE A 80 2.37 -16.08 9.75
N ALA A 81 1.06 -16.02 9.97
CA ALA A 81 0.40 -16.91 10.92
C ALA A 81 0.47 -18.38 10.49
N GLN A 82 0.37 -18.67 9.18
CA GLN A 82 0.45 -20.02 8.64
C GLN A 82 1.90 -20.47 8.39
N ARG A 83 2.80 -19.54 8.12
CA ARG A 83 4.20 -19.79 7.73
C ARG A 83 5.19 -19.29 8.77
N HIS A 84 4.85 -19.35 10.05
CA HIS A 84 5.72 -18.92 11.16
C HIS A 84 7.11 -19.58 11.15
N HIS A 85 7.25 -20.75 10.54
CA HIS A 85 8.52 -21.46 10.41
C HIS A 85 9.54 -20.77 9.49
N VAL A 86 9.12 -19.80 8.66
CA VAL A 86 10.02 -19.00 7.83
C VAL A 86 10.53 -17.74 8.54
N ILE A 87 10.07 -17.51 9.76
CA ILE A 87 10.48 -16.41 10.61
C ILE A 87 11.52 -16.90 11.59
N VAL A 88 12.65 -16.21 11.63
CA VAL A 88 13.78 -16.51 12.50
C VAL A 88 14.14 -15.28 13.34
N PRO A 89 14.78 -15.48 14.51
CA PRO A 89 15.30 -14.38 15.28
C PRO A 89 16.45 -13.71 14.52
N ILE A 90 16.45 -12.38 14.46
CA ILE A 90 17.47 -11.56 13.79
C ILE A 90 18.21 -10.64 14.77
N GLY A 91 17.71 -10.49 16.00
CA GLY A 91 18.36 -9.70 17.03
C GLY A 91 19.65 -10.39 17.50
N GLU A 92 20.69 -9.59 17.75
CA GLU A 92 21.93 -10.05 18.34
C GLU A 92 21.68 -10.41 19.81
N ILE A 93 21.98 -11.66 20.18
CA ILE A 93 21.78 -12.16 21.53
C ILE A 93 23.08 -12.72 22.04
N ASP A 94 23.76 -11.91 22.85
CA ASP A 94 24.94 -12.36 23.60
C ASP A 94 24.53 -13.45 24.60
N GLY A 95 25.12 -14.64 24.41
CA GLY A 95 25.03 -15.72 25.40
C GLY A 95 23.88 -16.72 25.23
N LEU A 96 23.12 -16.69 24.14
CA LEU A 96 22.07 -17.68 23.93
C LEU A 96 22.65 -19.03 23.50
N HIS A 97 22.39 -20.07 24.31
CA HIS A 97 22.83 -21.43 24.02
C HIS A 97 21.98 -22.18 22.98
N SER A 98 20.80 -21.64 22.63
CA SER A 98 19.89 -22.20 21.63
C SER A 98 19.14 -21.09 20.92
N VAL A 99 19.09 -21.16 19.58
CA VAL A 99 18.34 -20.23 18.75
C VAL A 99 16.84 -20.46 19.00
N PRO A 100 16.09 -19.45 19.51
CA PRO A 100 14.66 -19.61 19.73
C PRO A 100 13.95 -19.79 18.38
N SER A 101 12.92 -20.61 18.35
CA SER A 101 12.04 -20.74 17.19
C SER A 101 10.78 -19.89 17.38
N ALA A 102 10.16 -19.48 16.29
CA ALA A 102 8.92 -18.68 16.33
C ALA A 102 7.76 -19.35 17.10
N THR A 103 7.87 -20.66 17.37
CA THR A 103 6.89 -21.45 18.12
C THR A 103 7.23 -21.62 19.60
N GLN A 104 8.45 -21.29 20.01
CA GLN A 104 8.93 -21.50 21.37
C GLN A 104 9.32 -20.16 21.99
N CYS A 105 8.60 -19.79 23.03
CA CYS A 105 8.97 -18.63 23.85
C CYS A 105 10.03 -19.04 24.86
N THR A 106 11.09 -18.24 24.97
CA THR A 106 12.10 -18.35 26.02
C THR A 106 12.06 -17.13 26.92
N SER A 107 12.54 -17.25 28.17
CA SER A 107 12.57 -16.11 29.10
C SER A 107 13.46 -14.95 28.60
N ASP A 108 14.41 -15.26 27.74
CA ASP A 108 15.48 -14.34 27.34
C ASP A 108 15.26 -13.72 25.95
N TYR A 109 14.16 -14.11 25.26
CA TYR A 109 13.83 -13.58 23.94
C TYR A 109 12.33 -13.40 23.75
N PRO A 110 11.88 -12.24 23.18
CA PRO A 110 10.46 -11.98 23.00
C PRO A 110 9.78 -13.02 22.13
N CYS A 111 8.58 -13.45 22.52
CA CYS A 111 7.79 -14.36 21.70
C CYS A 111 7.41 -13.75 20.37
N PHE A 112 7.36 -14.56 19.33
CA PHE A 112 6.85 -14.13 18.04
C PHE A 112 5.32 -14.03 18.06
N TYR A 113 4.83 -12.84 17.75
CA TYR A 113 3.41 -12.57 17.60
C TYR A 113 3.11 -12.14 16.16
N PRO A 114 2.48 -13.00 15.33
CA PRO A 114 2.21 -12.69 13.91
C PRO A 114 1.47 -11.37 13.70
N ALA A 115 0.54 -11.03 14.59
CA ALA A 115 -0.19 -9.77 14.52
C ALA A 115 0.72 -8.56 14.79
N GLY A 116 1.57 -8.63 15.82
CA GLY A 116 2.55 -7.58 16.13
C GLY A 116 3.55 -7.38 14.99
N TYR A 117 4.10 -8.48 14.48
CA TYR A 117 5.03 -8.45 13.35
C TYR A 117 4.39 -7.83 12.08
N THR A 118 3.13 -8.18 11.81
CA THR A 118 2.38 -7.62 10.67
C THR A 118 2.16 -6.12 10.81
N VAL A 119 1.80 -5.67 12.02
CA VAL A 119 1.59 -4.25 12.30
C VAL A 119 2.88 -3.47 12.11
N ASP A 120 3.98 -3.93 12.69
CA ASP A 120 5.30 -3.32 12.52
C ASP A 120 5.74 -3.24 11.07
N THR A 121 5.50 -4.31 10.30
CA THR A 121 5.95 -4.40 8.91
C THR A 121 5.12 -3.51 7.98
N VAL A 122 3.80 -3.44 8.19
CA VAL A 122 2.87 -2.80 7.25
C VAL A 122 2.51 -1.38 7.66
N ILE A 123 2.44 -1.08 8.97
CA ILE A 123 1.98 0.22 9.47
C ILE A 123 3.16 1.05 9.98
N PRO A 124 3.70 1.98 9.16
CA PRO A 124 4.96 2.68 9.48
C PRO A 124 4.90 3.61 10.70
N ILE A 125 3.71 3.87 11.24
CA ILE A 125 3.51 4.80 12.37
C ILE A 125 3.53 4.05 13.70
N ILE A 126 3.29 2.74 13.68
CA ILE A 126 3.21 1.90 14.88
C ILE A 126 4.48 1.05 14.93
N ASN A 127 5.20 1.10 16.05
CA ASN A 127 6.33 0.23 16.32
C ASN A 127 6.05 -0.59 17.59
N VAL A 128 5.88 -1.90 17.42
CA VAL A 128 5.65 -2.87 18.50
C VAL A 128 6.93 -3.65 18.79
N HIS A 129 8.02 -3.32 18.10
CA HIS A 129 9.36 -3.91 18.22
C HIS A 129 9.45 -5.40 17.85
N GLN A 130 8.44 -5.95 17.19
CA GLN A 130 8.49 -7.34 16.73
C GLN A 130 9.42 -7.53 15.53
N ALA A 131 9.44 -6.56 14.63
CA ALA A 131 10.31 -6.57 13.45
C ALA A 131 11.79 -6.32 13.79
N ASP A 132 12.10 -5.84 15.00
CA ASP A 132 13.48 -5.66 15.48
C ASP A 132 14.09 -7.00 15.92
N TYR A 133 13.27 -7.93 16.35
CA TYR A 133 13.70 -9.24 16.87
C TYR A 133 13.46 -10.37 15.88
N TRP A 134 12.45 -10.27 15.04
CA TRP A 134 12.01 -11.33 14.15
C TRP A 134 12.03 -10.89 12.69
N GLY A 135 12.51 -11.77 11.80
CA GLY A 135 12.55 -11.50 10.37
C GLY A 135 12.47 -12.77 9.53
N PRO A 136 12.25 -12.63 8.22
CA PRO A 136 12.21 -13.77 7.32
C PRO A 136 13.60 -14.37 7.14
N ASP A 137 13.70 -15.71 7.19
CA ASP A 137 14.92 -16.45 6.93
C ASP A 137 15.31 -16.35 5.45
N GLY A 138 16.32 -15.55 5.16
CA GLY A 138 16.87 -15.39 3.81
C GLY A 138 17.62 -16.61 3.29
N HIS A 139 18.06 -17.52 4.17
CA HIS A 139 18.84 -18.72 3.83
C HIS A 139 17.95 -19.96 3.61
N ALA A 140 16.67 -19.90 4.01
CA ALA A 140 15.72 -20.97 3.77
C ALA A 140 15.45 -21.17 2.26
N PRO A 141 14.97 -22.34 1.83
CA PRO A 141 14.47 -22.53 0.47
C PRO A 141 13.41 -21.48 0.15
N TRP A 142 13.63 -20.71 -0.93
CA TRP A 142 12.78 -19.56 -1.29
C TRP A 142 12.86 -18.36 -0.31
N GLY A 143 13.89 -18.29 0.53
CA GLY A 143 14.09 -17.20 1.51
C GLY A 143 14.01 -15.80 0.90
N TRP A 144 14.58 -15.60 -0.30
CA TRP A 144 14.51 -14.34 -1.03
C TRP A 144 13.07 -13.90 -1.34
N VAL A 145 12.13 -14.85 -1.52
CA VAL A 145 10.71 -14.53 -1.75
C VAL A 145 10.08 -13.95 -0.48
N TRP A 146 10.41 -14.52 0.69
CA TRP A 146 9.88 -14.04 1.97
C TRP A 146 10.45 -12.67 2.33
N VAL A 147 11.73 -12.46 2.10
CA VAL A 147 12.38 -11.14 2.26
C VAL A 147 11.75 -10.12 1.30
N GLY A 148 11.60 -10.49 0.02
CA GLY A 148 10.97 -9.64 -0.98
C GLY A 148 9.51 -9.31 -0.65
N LEU A 149 8.75 -10.29 -0.14
CA LEU A 149 7.37 -10.09 0.29
C LEU A 149 7.28 -9.06 1.43
N THR A 150 8.18 -9.16 2.42
CA THR A 150 8.26 -8.20 3.52
C THR A 150 8.52 -6.79 3.00
N TRP A 151 9.50 -6.61 2.11
CA TRP A 151 9.79 -5.30 1.52
C TRP A 151 8.62 -4.74 0.72
N VAL A 152 7.95 -5.57 -0.08
CA VAL A 152 6.76 -5.15 -0.84
C VAL A 152 5.63 -4.76 0.10
N ALA A 153 5.40 -5.53 1.17
CA ALA A 153 4.39 -5.24 2.17
C ALA A 153 4.66 -3.90 2.88
N THR A 154 5.91 -3.66 3.27
CA THR A 154 6.35 -2.40 3.88
C THR A 154 6.14 -1.22 2.92
N ALA A 155 6.59 -1.33 1.68
CA ALA A 155 6.42 -0.29 0.66
C ALA A 155 4.94 0.00 0.38
N ALA A 156 4.10 -1.04 0.29
CA ALA A 156 2.66 -0.90 0.12
C ALA A 156 2.01 -0.22 1.33
N GLY A 157 2.42 -0.59 2.54
CA GLY A 157 1.97 0.03 3.78
C GLY A 157 2.28 1.53 3.82
N TRP A 158 3.51 1.92 3.52
CA TRP A 158 3.92 3.33 3.41
C TRP A 158 3.11 4.10 2.39
N ALA A 159 2.94 3.54 1.19
CA ALA A 159 2.17 4.18 0.13
C ALA A 159 0.70 4.38 0.52
N LEU A 160 0.07 3.34 1.08
CA LEU A 160 -1.33 3.40 1.50
C LEU A 160 -1.55 4.32 2.70
N ALA A 161 -0.65 4.30 3.69
CA ALA A 161 -0.70 5.20 4.83
C ALA A 161 -0.56 6.67 4.39
N THR A 162 0.38 6.97 3.48
CA THR A 162 0.55 8.31 2.93
C THR A 162 -0.69 8.77 2.17
N LEU A 163 -1.29 7.91 1.34
CA LEU A 163 -2.53 8.22 0.63
C LEU A 163 -3.70 8.46 1.58
N LEU A 164 -3.76 7.72 2.67
CA LEU A 164 -4.78 7.87 3.71
C LEU A 164 -4.66 9.22 4.39
N VAL A 165 -3.45 9.60 4.81
CA VAL A 165 -3.18 10.92 5.42
C VAL A 165 -3.47 12.05 4.44
N ALA A 166 -2.98 11.95 3.19
CA ALA A 166 -3.24 12.96 2.16
C ALA A 166 -4.74 13.11 1.85
N GLY A 167 -5.48 12.01 1.81
CA GLY A 167 -6.91 12.03 1.61
C GLY A 167 -7.68 12.63 2.79
N TYR A 168 -7.24 12.37 4.03
CA TYR A 168 -7.85 12.91 5.23
C TYR A 168 -7.60 14.41 5.40
N THR A 169 -6.39 14.88 5.12
CA THR A 169 -6.01 16.32 5.24
C THR A 169 -6.63 17.19 4.15
N GLY A 170 -7.34 16.61 3.18
CA GLY A 170 -7.95 17.36 2.09
C GLY A 170 -6.97 17.94 1.07
N LEU A 171 -5.66 17.61 1.17
CA LEU A 171 -4.65 18.09 0.22
C LEU A 171 -4.95 17.70 -1.24
N VAL A 172 -5.72 16.63 -1.45
CA VAL A 172 -6.18 16.18 -2.78
C VAL A 172 -7.49 16.87 -3.19
N ARG A 173 -8.07 17.70 -2.35
CA ARG A 173 -9.38 18.32 -2.53
C ARG A 173 -9.32 19.75 -3.06
N GLN A 174 -8.12 20.31 -3.15
CA GLN A 174 -7.89 21.67 -3.65
C GLN A 174 -7.41 21.58 -5.09
N ASP A 175 -8.34 21.42 -6.05
CA ASP A 175 -8.27 21.99 -7.41
C ASP A 175 -9.58 21.68 -8.16
#